data_72934835a41d93bed814272ae02d248e
#
_entry.id   72934835a41d93bed814272ae02d248e
#
_cell.length_a   1.000
_cell.length_b   1.000
_cell.length_c   1.000
_cell.angle_alpha   90.00
_cell.angle_beta   90.00
_cell.angle_gamma   90.00
#
_symmetry.space_group_name_H-M   'P 1'
#
loop_
_entity.id
_entity.type
_entity.pdbx_description
1 polymer ?
#
loop_
_entity_poly.entity_id
_entity_poly.type
_entity_poly.pdbx_seq_one_letter_code
_entity_poly.pdbx_strand_id
1 'polypeptide(L)'
;MEKIFIADKQDKDITAYSLYSVQQKERTKINPLEDIYPVLPDKKYQVIYADPPWDYGGKMQYDKTVIKDENEGFKKKIFLSSATFKYPTVKLKDLKKLDVKSIADDDCILFMWTTGPQMANSIELGEAWGFEYKTVAFVWDKMVHNSGRYTLSQTEFVLAFKRGKFPQPRGARNVKQMVTVHRGEHSVKPAEVIDGITKMFPEKAKIELFARNNYVGWDNWVLRYLIVKLR
;
A
#
# COMPACT_ATOMS: atom_id res chain seq x y z
N MET A 1 -1.07 -11.49 -24.48
CA MET A 1 -2.36 -11.18 -23.81
C MET A 1 -2.90 -12.50 -23.24
N GLU A 2 -2.40 -12.93 -22.08
CA GLU A 2 -2.86 -14.18 -21.45
C GLU A 2 -4.05 -13.87 -20.55
N LYS A 3 -5.15 -14.54 -20.84
CA LYS A 3 -6.39 -14.44 -20.10
C LYS A 3 -6.18 -15.01 -18.71
N ILE A 4 -6.39 -14.21 -17.68
CA ILE A 4 -6.53 -14.71 -16.30
C ILE A 4 -7.89 -15.39 -16.24
N PHE A 5 -7.89 -16.71 -16.30
CA PHE A 5 -9.08 -17.51 -16.03
C PHE A 5 -9.36 -17.50 -14.53
N ILE A 6 -10.49 -16.93 -14.14
CA ILE A 6 -11.09 -17.19 -12.83
C ILE A 6 -11.78 -18.55 -12.96
N ALA A 7 -11.13 -19.59 -12.48
CA ALA A 7 -11.69 -20.94 -12.51
C ALA A 7 -12.86 -21.09 -11.54
N ASP A 8 -13.85 -21.86 -11.98
CA ASP A 8 -15.04 -22.20 -11.21
C ASP A 8 -14.67 -23.06 -9.97
N LYS A 9 -15.57 -23.10 -9.01
CA LYS A 9 -15.36 -23.63 -7.64
C LYS A 9 -14.80 -25.07 -7.54
N GLN A 10 -14.79 -25.85 -8.61
CA GLN A 10 -14.35 -27.25 -8.60
C GLN A 10 -12.87 -27.47 -8.98
N ASP A 11 -12.19 -26.49 -9.62
CA ASP A 11 -10.77 -26.59 -10.03
C ASP A 11 -9.81 -25.78 -9.14
N LYS A 12 -10.20 -25.45 -7.93
CA LYS A 12 -9.44 -24.54 -7.04
C LYS A 12 -8.04 -25.03 -6.68
N ASP A 13 -7.84 -26.33 -6.62
CA ASP A 13 -6.63 -26.91 -6.02
C ASP A 13 -5.43 -26.85 -6.97
N ILE A 14 -5.62 -27.21 -8.23
CA ILE A 14 -4.52 -27.25 -9.24
C ILE A 14 -4.18 -25.84 -9.70
N THR A 15 -5.20 -24.99 -9.91
CA THR A 15 -5.02 -23.62 -10.38
C THR A 15 -4.32 -22.73 -9.35
N ALA A 16 -4.64 -22.89 -8.05
CA ALA A 16 -3.98 -22.16 -6.98
C ALA A 16 -2.50 -22.52 -6.83
N TYR A 17 -2.14 -23.80 -7.02
CA TYR A 17 -0.74 -24.24 -6.98
C TYR A 17 0.06 -23.72 -8.18
N SER A 18 -0.49 -23.78 -9.38
CA SER A 18 0.15 -23.26 -10.59
C SER A 18 0.35 -21.75 -10.52
N LEU A 19 -0.66 -21.00 -10.06
CA LEU A 19 -0.56 -19.54 -9.84
C LEU A 19 0.48 -19.21 -8.77
N TYR A 20 0.53 -19.97 -7.67
CA TYR A 20 1.55 -19.81 -6.63
C TYR A 20 2.96 -20.05 -7.17
N SER A 21 3.16 -21.11 -7.96
CA SER A 21 4.47 -21.42 -8.55
C SER A 21 4.91 -20.41 -9.61
N VAL A 22 3.97 -19.94 -10.42
CA VAL A 22 4.21 -18.86 -11.40
C VAL A 22 4.58 -17.56 -10.68
N GLN A 23 3.81 -17.15 -9.67
CA GLN A 23 4.11 -15.94 -8.90
C GLN A 23 5.41 -16.04 -8.09
N GLN A 24 5.80 -17.22 -7.60
CA GLN A 24 7.10 -17.41 -6.97
C GLN A 24 8.25 -17.27 -7.99
N LYS A 25 8.08 -17.75 -9.22
CA LYS A 25 9.04 -17.58 -10.31
C LYS A 25 9.09 -16.11 -10.79
N GLU A 26 7.94 -15.44 -10.83
CA GLU A 26 7.84 -14.02 -11.17
C GLU A 26 8.39 -13.13 -10.05
N ARG A 27 8.23 -13.48 -8.77
CA ARG A 27 8.87 -12.78 -7.64
C ARG A 27 10.40 -12.71 -7.75
N THR A 28 11.04 -13.68 -8.37
CA THR A 28 12.48 -13.65 -8.65
C THR A 28 12.83 -12.78 -9.86
N LYS A 29 11.87 -12.46 -10.72
CA LYS A 29 12.03 -11.68 -11.95
C LYS A 29 11.50 -10.26 -11.84
N ILE A 30 10.51 -10.00 -10.93
CA ILE A 30 9.95 -8.66 -10.75
C ILE A 30 10.95 -7.81 -9.97
N ASN A 31 11.71 -7.13 -10.69
CA ASN A 31 12.36 -5.88 -10.38
C ASN A 31 12.17 -5.03 -11.64
N PRO A 32 12.02 -3.80 -11.60
CA PRO A 32 11.90 -2.82 -10.58
C PRO A 32 10.55 -2.06 -10.69
N LEU A 33 10.32 -1.11 -9.76
CA LEU A 33 9.21 -0.16 -9.82
C LEU A 33 8.96 0.42 -11.23
N GLU A 34 10.01 0.62 -12.01
CA GLU A 34 10.01 1.15 -13.37
C GLU A 34 9.20 0.30 -14.37
N ASP A 35 9.15 -1.03 -14.17
CA ASP A 35 8.35 -1.92 -15.02
C ASP A 35 6.87 -1.87 -14.68
N ILE A 36 6.55 -1.58 -13.40
CA ILE A 36 5.20 -1.67 -12.85
C ILE A 36 4.52 -0.30 -12.82
N TYR A 37 5.30 0.76 -12.55
CA TYR A 37 4.81 2.13 -12.43
C TYR A 37 5.37 3.03 -13.54
N PRO A 38 4.66 4.09 -13.93
CA PRO A 38 5.20 5.11 -14.82
C PRO A 38 6.34 5.89 -14.15
N VAL A 39 7.03 6.72 -14.91
CA VAL A 39 7.94 7.73 -14.35
C VAL A 39 7.16 8.68 -13.45
N LEU A 40 7.78 9.15 -12.37
CA LEU A 40 7.19 10.17 -11.51
C LEU A 40 6.91 11.45 -12.33
N PRO A 41 5.81 12.18 -12.02
CA PRO A 41 5.47 13.38 -12.77
C PRO A 41 6.50 14.49 -12.57
N ASP A 42 6.75 15.28 -13.61
CA ASP A 42 7.57 16.50 -13.54
C ASP A 42 6.74 17.66 -12.96
N LYS A 43 6.42 17.57 -11.67
CA LYS A 43 5.65 18.55 -10.90
C LYS A 43 6.03 18.47 -9.44
N LYS A 44 6.01 19.61 -8.74
CA LYS A 44 6.27 19.68 -7.30
C LYS A 44 4.97 19.62 -6.48
N TYR A 45 5.03 18.89 -5.38
CA TYR A 45 3.89 18.69 -4.47
C TYR A 45 4.25 19.08 -3.06
N GLN A 46 3.32 19.75 -2.40
CA GLN A 46 3.44 20.15 -0.99
C GLN A 46 2.81 19.10 -0.05
N VAL A 47 1.98 18.21 -0.59
CA VAL A 47 1.38 17.11 0.15
C VAL A 47 1.52 15.83 -0.67
N ILE A 48 2.17 14.84 -0.10
CA ILE A 48 2.32 13.51 -0.68
C ILE A 48 1.61 12.52 0.25
N TYR A 49 0.76 11.67 -0.33
CA TYR A 49 0.08 10.59 0.37
C TYR A 49 0.47 9.27 -0.28
N ALA A 50 0.89 8.28 0.51
CA ALA A 50 1.44 7.04 -0.02
C ALA A 50 0.90 5.82 0.73
N ASP A 51 0.49 4.78 -0.03
CA ASP A 51 0.20 3.44 0.48
C ASP A 51 1.15 2.42 -0.16
N PRO A 52 2.42 2.34 0.29
CA PRO A 52 3.43 1.51 -0.34
C PRO A 52 2.99 0.04 -0.39
N PRO A 53 3.21 -0.66 -1.51
CA PRO A 53 2.84 -2.06 -1.67
C PRO A 53 3.87 -2.97 -0.98
N TRP A 54 3.82 -3.00 0.36
CA TRP A 54 4.78 -3.71 1.21
C TRP A 54 4.91 -5.19 0.87
N ASP A 55 6.13 -5.69 0.72
CA ASP A 55 6.41 -7.12 0.72
C ASP A 55 6.55 -7.63 2.16
N TYR A 56 5.63 -8.46 2.56
CA TYR A 56 5.62 -9.10 3.88
C TYR A 56 6.42 -10.43 3.91
N GLY A 57 7.16 -10.76 2.85
CA GLY A 57 7.97 -11.99 2.77
C GLY A 57 7.17 -13.28 2.90
N GLY A 58 5.89 -13.27 2.51
CA GLY A 58 5.00 -14.43 2.63
C GLY A 58 4.58 -14.78 4.07
N LYS A 59 4.93 -13.94 5.06
CA LYS A 59 4.68 -14.22 6.49
C LYS A 59 3.34 -13.71 7.00
N MET A 60 2.54 -13.04 6.19
CA MET A 60 1.28 -12.46 6.62
C MET A 60 0.07 -13.17 6.00
N GLN A 61 -0.66 -13.80 6.90
CA GLN A 61 -2.08 -14.16 6.88
C GLN A 61 -2.50 -15.48 6.24
N TYR A 62 -3.22 -16.17 7.08
CA TYR A 62 -3.70 -17.52 7.02
C TYR A 62 -5.10 -17.58 6.43
N ASP A 63 -5.23 -17.94 5.19
CA ASP A 63 -6.37 -18.72 4.77
C ASP A 63 -5.96 -20.20 4.82
N LYS A 64 -6.68 -21.00 5.59
CA LYS A 64 -6.33 -22.41 5.83
C LYS A 64 -6.81 -23.30 4.67
N THR A 65 -6.61 -22.90 3.45
CA THR A 65 -6.85 -23.81 2.32
C THR A 65 -5.71 -24.82 2.28
N VAL A 66 -6.01 -26.02 2.69
CA VAL A 66 -5.09 -27.17 2.63
C VAL A 66 -5.24 -27.81 1.26
N ILE A 67 -4.24 -27.68 0.40
CA ILE A 67 -4.17 -28.45 -0.84
C ILE A 67 -3.51 -29.79 -0.52
N LYS A 68 -4.19 -30.88 -0.83
CA LYS A 68 -3.62 -32.22 -0.86
C LYS A 68 -2.86 -32.36 -2.18
N ASP A 69 -1.57 -32.61 -2.11
CA ASP A 69 -0.82 -33.14 -3.25
C ASP A 69 -0.96 -34.67 -3.21
N GLU A 70 -1.64 -35.22 -4.21
CA GLU A 70 -1.92 -36.65 -4.28
C GLU A 70 -0.66 -37.50 -4.51
N ASN A 71 0.42 -36.89 -5.02
CA ASN A 71 1.66 -37.58 -5.37
C ASN A 71 2.74 -37.59 -4.29
N GLU A 72 2.68 -36.69 -3.29
CA GLU A 72 3.73 -36.57 -2.28
C GLU A 72 3.26 -36.74 -0.83
N GLY A 73 1.98 -36.97 -0.59
CA GLY A 73 1.43 -37.18 0.77
C GLY A 73 1.52 -35.96 1.69
N PHE A 74 1.96 -34.81 1.22
CA PHE A 74 2.16 -33.59 2.00
C PHE A 74 0.98 -32.62 1.86
N LYS A 75 0.43 -32.21 3.01
CA LYS A 75 -0.52 -31.10 3.08
C LYS A 75 0.21 -29.76 3.02
N LYS A 76 0.32 -29.15 1.85
CA LYS A 76 0.90 -27.80 1.72
C LYS A 76 -0.17 -26.75 2.00
N LYS A 77 0.05 -25.91 3.02
CA LYS A 77 -0.84 -24.78 3.31
C LYS A 77 -0.53 -23.64 2.33
N ILE A 78 -1.48 -23.26 1.49
CA ILE A 78 -1.39 -22.13 0.59
C ILE A 78 -2.17 -20.97 1.18
N PHE A 79 -1.53 -19.79 1.22
CA PHE A 79 -2.10 -18.57 1.77
C PHE A 79 -2.66 -17.70 0.65
N LEU A 80 -3.92 -17.93 0.28
CA LEU A 80 -4.59 -17.22 -0.82
C LEU A 80 -4.97 -15.77 -0.50
N SER A 81 -4.98 -15.38 0.79
CA SER A 81 -5.35 -14.04 1.23
C SER A 81 -4.18 -13.04 1.33
N SER A 82 -2.98 -13.47 0.98
CA SER A 82 -1.81 -12.57 0.99
C SER A 82 -1.97 -11.45 -0.04
N ALA A 83 -1.59 -10.23 0.33
CA ALA A 83 -1.57 -9.07 -0.57
C ALA A 83 -0.87 -9.36 -1.91
N THR A 84 0.11 -10.25 -1.89
CA THR A 84 0.88 -10.68 -3.06
C THR A 84 0.05 -11.34 -4.16
N PHE A 85 -1.10 -11.93 -3.82
CA PHE A 85 -2.01 -12.51 -4.82
C PHE A 85 -2.95 -11.47 -5.45
N LYS A 86 -3.02 -10.26 -4.89
CA LYS A 86 -3.95 -9.22 -5.33
C LYS A 86 -3.28 -8.13 -6.14
N TYR A 87 -2.02 -7.81 -5.81
CA TYR A 87 -1.22 -6.81 -6.51
C TYR A 87 0.28 -7.08 -6.29
N PRO A 88 1.15 -6.57 -7.21
CA PRO A 88 2.59 -6.68 -7.05
C PRO A 88 3.05 -6.02 -5.77
N THR A 89 3.77 -6.76 -4.92
CA THR A 89 4.42 -6.20 -3.73
C THR A 89 5.87 -5.88 -4.04
N VAL A 90 6.42 -4.87 -3.36
CA VAL A 90 7.77 -4.35 -3.61
C VAL A 90 8.60 -4.41 -2.33
N LYS A 91 9.84 -4.87 -2.45
CA LYS A 91 10.78 -4.92 -1.31
C LYS A 91 11.19 -3.52 -0.89
N LEU A 92 11.44 -3.32 0.40
CA LEU A 92 11.89 -2.04 0.95
C LEU A 92 13.09 -1.46 0.19
N LYS A 93 14.09 -2.30 -0.14
CA LYS A 93 15.29 -1.88 -0.88
C LYS A 93 14.98 -1.27 -2.25
N ASP A 94 13.89 -1.70 -2.89
CA ASP A 94 13.47 -1.21 -4.21
C ASP A 94 12.53 0.00 -4.08
N LEU A 95 11.68 0.05 -3.04
CA LEU A 95 10.90 1.24 -2.68
C LEU A 95 11.82 2.45 -2.39
N LYS A 96 12.96 2.24 -1.74
CA LYS A 96 13.95 3.28 -1.45
C LYS A 96 14.59 3.91 -2.69
N LYS A 97 14.60 3.21 -3.82
CA LYS A 97 15.14 3.72 -5.08
C LYS A 97 14.23 4.75 -5.76
N LEU A 98 12.95 4.80 -5.34
CA LEU A 98 12.00 5.76 -5.88
C LEU A 98 12.39 7.17 -5.45
N ASP A 99 12.69 8.05 -6.41
CA ASP A 99 13.13 9.43 -6.14
C ASP A 99 11.94 10.35 -5.82
N VAL A 100 11.25 10.07 -4.71
CA VAL A 100 10.13 10.89 -4.23
C VAL A 100 10.59 12.34 -3.93
N LYS A 101 11.87 12.53 -3.61
CA LYS A 101 12.46 13.83 -3.41
C LYS A 101 12.37 14.72 -4.65
N SER A 102 12.41 14.13 -5.86
CA SER A 102 12.31 14.87 -7.11
C SER A 102 10.97 15.56 -7.30
N ILE A 103 9.90 15.01 -6.75
CA ILE A 103 8.54 15.56 -6.83
C ILE A 103 8.12 16.34 -5.58
N ALA A 104 8.90 16.29 -4.51
CA ALA A 104 8.61 17.02 -3.29
C ALA A 104 9.02 18.49 -3.42
N ASP A 105 8.13 19.39 -2.96
CA ASP A 105 8.48 20.80 -2.76
C ASP A 105 9.47 20.96 -1.59
N ASP A 106 10.09 22.13 -1.44
CA ASP A 106 11.00 22.41 -0.32
C ASP A 106 10.29 22.31 1.02
N ASP A 107 9.06 22.81 1.09
CA ASP A 107 8.16 22.66 2.24
C ASP A 107 7.08 21.64 1.90
N CYS A 108 7.29 20.39 2.29
CA CYS A 108 6.43 19.27 1.94
C CYS A 108 6.11 18.37 3.15
N ILE A 109 4.87 17.84 3.19
CA ILE A 109 4.45 16.82 4.15
C ILE A 109 4.16 15.53 3.41
N LEU A 110 4.68 14.42 3.95
CA LEU A 110 4.38 13.06 3.49
C LEU A 110 3.51 12.36 4.53
N PHE A 111 2.38 11.84 4.09
CA PHE A 111 1.52 10.93 4.84
C PHE A 111 1.69 9.52 4.29
N MET A 112 2.17 8.57 5.09
CA MET A 112 2.48 7.22 4.64
C MET A 112 1.73 6.18 5.44
N TRP A 113 0.97 5.31 4.76
CA TRP A 113 0.32 4.16 5.37
C TRP A 113 1.32 3.11 5.80
N THR A 114 1.05 2.54 6.97
CA THR A 114 1.82 1.44 7.52
C THR A 114 0.97 0.53 8.40
N THR A 115 1.47 -0.66 8.64
CA THR A 115 0.95 -1.59 9.65
C THR A 115 1.96 -1.73 10.79
N GLY A 116 1.53 -2.23 11.94
CA GLY A 116 2.43 -2.45 13.08
C GLY A 116 3.74 -3.16 12.70
N PRO A 117 3.70 -4.30 11.97
CA PRO A 117 4.92 -5.00 11.54
C PRO A 117 5.84 -4.21 10.59
N GLN A 118 5.30 -3.23 9.86
CA GLN A 118 6.05 -2.42 8.89
C GLN A 118 6.47 -1.05 9.44
N MET A 119 6.18 -0.74 10.69
CA MET A 119 6.43 0.58 11.28
C MET A 119 7.88 1.05 11.09
N ALA A 120 8.85 0.21 11.46
CA ALA A 120 10.27 0.54 11.32
C ALA A 120 10.68 0.73 9.85
N ASN A 121 10.21 -0.17 8.96
CA ASN A 121 10.48 -0.08 7.53
C ASN A 121 9.88 1.18 6.91
N SER A 122 8.73 1.64 7.41
CA SER A 122 8.07 2.85 6.92
C SER A 122 8.83 4.12 7.33
N ILE A 123 9.39 4.15 8.54
CA ILE A 123 10.24 5.25 9.00
C ILE A 123 11.50 5.30 8.14
N GLU A 124 12.18 4.17 7.98
CA GLU A 124 13.37 4.03 7.14
C GLU A 124 13.10 4.42 5.65
N LEU A 125 11.91 4.11 5.13
CA LEU A 125 11.53 4.50 3.77
C LEU A 125 11.31 6.01 3.66
N GLY A 126 10.59 6.63 4.61
CA GLY A 126 10.37 8.07 4.61
C GLY A 126 11.67 8.87 4.68
N GLU A 127 12.62 8.42 5.49
CA GLU A 127 13.97 8.99 5.59
C GLU A 127 14.76 8.82 4.28
N ALA A 128 14.70 7.64 3.67
CA ALA A 128 15.34 7.38 2.37
C ALA A 128 14.76 8.28 1.25
N TRP A 129 13.49 8.66 1.33
CA TRP A 129 12.86 9.61 0.43
C TRP A 129 13.16 11.09 0.75
N GLY A 130 13.96 11.35 1.79
CA GLY A 130 14.42 12.69 2.18
C GLY A 130 13.46 13.45 3.10
N PHE A 131 12.65 12.72 3.87
CA PHE A 131 11.72 13.27 4.86
C PHE A 131 12.12 12.89 6.29
N GLU A 132 11.79 13.74 7.25
CA GLU A 132 11.99 13.52 8.68
C GLU A 132 10.68 13.04 9.31
N TYR A 133 10.69 11.89 9.98
CA TYR A 133 9.53 11.38 10.73
C TYR A 133 9.12 12.36 11.85
N LYS A 134 7.82 12.58 12.01
CA LYS A 134 7.30 13.47 13.04
C LYS A 134 6.34 12.80 14.02
N THR A 135 5.35 12.09 13.52
CA THR A 135 4.30 11.51 14.39
C THR A 135 3.43 10.51 13.62
N VAL A 136 2.56 9.83 14.36
CA VAL A 136 1.39 9.14 13.81
C VAL A 136 0.30 10.18 13.56
N ALA A 137 -0.04 10.42 12.29
CA ALA A 137 -1.07 11.38 11.89
C ALA A 137 -2.48 10.80 12.06
N PHE A 138 -2.69 9.56 11.60
CA PHE A 138 -3.98 8.87 11.74
C PHE A 138 -3.79 7.45 12.24
N VAL A 139 -4.79 6.99 12.99
CA VAL A 139 -4.96 5.60 13.42
C VAL A 139 -6.31 5.14 12.89
N TRP A 140 -6.31 4.17 12.00
CA TRP A 140 -7.53 3.53 11.52
C TRP A 140 -7.85 2.30 12.35
N ASP A 141 -8.93 2.37 13.09
CA ASP A 141 -9.58 1.21 13.68
C ASP A 141 -10.48 0.55 12.63
N LYS A 142 -10.09 -0.64 12.17
CA LYS A 142 -10.78 -1.40 11.12
C LYS A 142 -12.06 -2.08 11.59
N MET A 143 -12.30 -2.09 12.90
CA MET A 143 -13.42 -2.79 13.56
C MET A 143 -13.46 -4.32 13.26
N VAL A 144 -12.36 -4.86 12.72
CA VAL A 144 -12.17 -6.28 12.41
C VAL A 144 -10.78 -6.72 12.84
N HIS A 145 -10.71 -7.84 13.51
CA HIS A 145 -9.46 -8.40 13.98
C HIS A 145 -8.77 -9.23 12.90
N ASN A 146 -7.44 -9.13 12.86
CA ASN A 146 -6.58 -10.07 12.17
C ASN A 146 -5.73 -10.81 13.21
N SER A 147 -5.48 -12.09 12.98
CA SER A 147 -4.56 -12.86 13.81
C SER A 147 -3.18 -12.21 13.79
N GLY A 148 -2.72 -11.76 14.95
CA GLY A 148 -1.37 -11.25 15.18
C GLY A 148 -0.54 -12.27 15.95
N ARG A 149 0.74 -11.95 16.15
CA ARG A 149 1.66 -12.83 16.88
C ARG A 149 1.43 -12.81 18.39
N TYR A 150 1.01 -11.66 18.91
CA TYR A 150 0.80 -11.42 20.34
C TYR A 150 -0.61 -10.98 20.65
N THR A 151 -1.17 -10.13 19.84
CA THR A 151 -2.53 -9.58 20.01
C THR A 151 -3.32 -9.73 18.70
N LEU A 152 -4.64 -9.57 18.79
CA LEU A 152 -5.50 -9.47 17.61
C LEU A 152 -5.33 -8.08 16.99
N SER A 153 -4.63 -8.03 15.86
CA SER A 153 -4.32 -6.77 15.18
C SER A 153 -5.57 -6.17 14.54
N GLN A 154 -5.92 -4.94 14.90
CA GLN A 154 -7.13 -4.26 14.44
C GLN A 154 -6.84 -2.93 13.74
N THR A 155 -5.66 -2.36 13.95
CA THR A 155 -5.36 -1.02 13.48
C THR A 155 -4.36 -0.99 12.32
N GLU A 156 -4.45 0.08 11.52
CA GLU A 156 -3.42 0.54 10.61
C GLU A 156 -3.11 2.02 10.90
N PHE A 157 -1.95 2.49 10.49
CA PHE A 157 -1.46 3.81 10.85
C PHE A 157 -1.10 4.62 9.60
N VAL A 158 -1.26 5.94 9.70
CA VAL A 158 -0.67 6.88 8.76
C VAL A 158 0.39 7.69 9.49
N LEU A 159 1.63 7.57 9.07
CA LEU A 159 2.74 8.33 9.60
C LEU A 159 2.85 9.66 8.89
N ALA A 160 3.17 10.73 9.65
CA ALA A 160 3.50 12.04 9.10
C ALA A 160 5.00 12.28 9.14
N PHE A 161 5.53 12.70 7.99
CA PHE A 161 6.90 13.11 7.81
C PHE A 161 6.92 14.53 7.24
N LYS A 162 8.00 15.28 7.46
CA LYS A 162 8.20 16.58 6.83
C LYS A 162 9.51 16.68 6.08
N ARG A 163 9.51 17.52 5.07
CA ARG A 163 10.69 18.10 4.45
C ARG A 163 10.56 19.61 4.57
N GLY A 164 11.59 20.31 4.97
CA GLY A 164 11.53 21.75 5.25
C GLY A 164 10.55 22.07 6.39
N LYS A 165 9.67 23.04 6.18
CA LYS A 165 8.58 23.41 7.09
C LYS A 165 7.30 22.69 6.69
N PHE A 166 6.34 22.57 7.62
CA PHE A 166 5.00 22.13 7.24
C PHE A 166 4.36 23.17 6.30
N PRO A 167 3.72 22.72 5.19
CA PRO A 167 3.11 23.64 4.22
C PRO A 167 2.10 24.61 4.86
N GLN A 168 2.18 25.86 4.49
CA GLN A 168 1.27 26.93 4.95
C GLN A 168 0.65 27.64 3.74
N PRO A 169 -0.56 28.24 3.84
CA PRO A 169 -1.45 28.15 4.99
C PRO A 169 -2.05 26.75 5.17
N ARG A 170 -2.41 26.42 6.41
CA ARG A 170 -3.21 25.23 6.73
C ARG A 170 -4.69 25.60 6.80
N GLY A 171 -5.53 24.74 6.27
CA GLY A 171 -6.98 24.77 6.43
C GLY A 171 -7.43 24.29 7.81
N ALA A 172 -8.31 23.27 7.85
CA ALA A 172 -8.84 22.74 9.10
C ALA A 172 -7.75 22.29 10.08
N ARG A 173 -7.93 22.60 11.36
CA ARG A 173 -7.02 22.23 12.46
C ARG A 173 -7.66 21.29 13.48
N ASN A 174 -8.90 20.89 13.23
CA ASN A 174 -9.70 20.02 14.10
C ASN A 174 -9.94 18.62 13.52
N VAL A 175 -9.13 18.20 12.56
CA VAL A 175 -9.17 16.84 12.00
C VAL A 175 -8.73 15.86 13.07
N LYS A 176 -9.60 14.87 13.35
CA LYS A 176 -9.33 13.86 14.38
C LYS A 176 -8.30 12.84 13.89
N GLN A 177 -7.43 12.40 14.78
CA GLN A 177 -6.44 11.37 14.52
C GLN A 177 -7.07 9.98 14.37
N MET A 178 -8.06 9.65 15.22
CA MET A 178 -8.72 8.35 15.21
C MET A 178 -9.81 8.32 14.14
N VAL A 179 -9.74 7.32 13.27
CA VAL A 179 -10.72 7.01 12.25
C VAL A 179 -11.27 5.62 12.54
N THR A 180 -12.55 5.54 12.93
CA THR A 180 -13.23 4.27 13.22
C THR A 180 -14.21 3.99 12.10
N VAL A 181 -13.80 3.14 11.15
CA VAL A 181 -14.57 2.77 9.97
C VAL A 181 -14.37 1.29 9.71
N HIS A 182 -15.47 0.55 9.55
CA HIS A 182 -15.39 -0.88 9.26
C HIS A 182 -14.61 -1.12 7.96
N ARG A 183 -13.68 -2.08 8.01
CA ARG A 183 -12.93 -2.49 6.81
C ARG A 183 -13.89 -2.98 5.73
N GLY A 184 -13.88 -2.33 4.59
CA GLY A 184 -14.55 -2.75 3.37
C GLY A 184 -13.80 -3.86 2.63
N GLU A 185 -13.81 -3.81 1.31
CA GLU A 185 -13.04 -4.75 0.49
C GLU A 185 -11.55 -4.70 0.81
N HIS A 186 -10.84 -5.78 0.51
CA HIS A 186 -9.42 -5.90 0.84
C HIS A 186 -8.59 -4.75 0.27
N SER A 187 -7.80 -4.13 1.14
CA SER A 187 -6.83 -3.07 0.82
C SER A 187 -7.43 -1.71 0.44
N VAL A 188 -8.74 -1.52 0.51
CA VAL A 188 -9.35 -0.20 0.38
C VAL A 188 -9.14 0.57 1.68
N LYS A 189 -8.54 1.75 1.59
CA LYS A 189 -8.32 2.65 2.73
C LYS A 189 -9.57 3.52 2.95
N PRO A 190 -9.89 3.91 4.19
CA PRO A 190 -11.04 4.76 4.47
C PRO A 190 -10.86 6.15 3.85
N ALA A 191 -11.89 6.64 3.16
CA ALA A 191 -11.88 7.95 2.52
C ALA A 191 -11.72 9.09 3.53
N GLU A 192 -12.14 8.88 4.79
CA GLU A 192 -12.05 9.84 5.88
C GLU A 192 -10.63 10.36 6.12
N VAL A 193 -9.60 9.54 5.82
CA VAL A 193 -8.19 9.92 5.97
C VAL A 193 -7.82 10.94 4.89
N ILE A 194 -8.05 10.62 3.61
CA ILE A 194 -7.70 11.52 2.51
C ILE A 194 -8.54 12.80 2.53
N ASP A 195 -9.82 12.70 2.94
CA ASP A 195 -10.71 13.84 3.17
C ASP A 195 -10.17 14.74 4.29
N GLY A 196 -9.69 14.14 5.38
CA GLY A 196 -9.05 14.85 6.48
C GLY A 196 -7.81 15.61 6.01
N ILE A 197 -6.94 14.96 5.23
CA ILE A 197 -5.75 15.59 4.65
C ILE A 197 -6.15 16.73 3.69
N THR A 198 -7.17 16.51 2.86
CA THR A 198 -7.68 17.54 1.94
C THR A 198 -8.19 18.78 2.68
N LYS A 199 -8.92 18.58 3.78
CA LYS A 199 -9.39 19.68 4.66
C LYS A 199 -8.24 20.42 5.34
N MET A 200 -7.17 19.72 5.70
CA MET A 200 -5.98 20.35 6.27
C MET A 200 -5.18 21.16 5.25
N PHE A 201 -5.19 20.76 3.98
CA PHE A 201 -4.38 21.37 2.93
C PHE A 201 -5.20 21.59 1.63
N PRO A 202 -6.27 22.40 1.65
CA PRO A 202 -7.19 22.53 0.51
C PRO A 202 -6.50 23.08 -0.74
N GLU A 203 -5.64 24.11 -0.57
CA GLU A 203 -5.02 24.88 -1.66
C GLU A 203 -3.64 24.33 -2.10
N LYS A 204 -3.19 23.22 -1.52
CA LYS A 204 -1.86 22.68 -1.81
C LYS A 204 -1.90 21.70 -2.98
N ALA A 205 -0.82 21.69 -3.78
CA ALA A 205 -0.61 20.63 -4.76
C ALA A 205 -0.43 19.28 -4.03
N LYS A 206 -1.25 18.31 -4.40
CA LYS A 206 -1.37 17.01 -3.72
C LYS A 206 -1.21 15.87 -4.71
N ILE A 207 -0.50 14.83 -4.30
CA ILE A 207 -0.37 13.58 -5.06
C ILE A 207 -0.56 12.37 -4.16
N GLU A 208 -1.28 11.35 -4.67
CA GLU A 208 -1.31 10.01 -4.09
C GLU A 208 -0.36 9.10 -4.84
N LEU A 209 0.65 8.56 -4.15
CA LEU A 209 1.55 7.53 -4.66
C LEU A 209 0.97 6.15 -4.40
N PHE A 210 1.11 5.23 -5.37
CA PHE A 210 0.54 3.88 -5.34
C PHE A 210 -1.00 3.89 -5.32
N ALA A 211 -1.59 4.92 -5.93
CA ALA A 211 -3.02 5.17 -5.91
C ALA A 211 -3.82 4.01 -6.50
N ARG A 212 -5.02 3.80 -5.96
CA ARG A 212 -6.00 2.81 -6.44
C ARG A 212 -7.33 3.44 -6.80
N ASN A 213 -7.54 4.67 -6.35
CA ASN A 213 -8.74 5.46 -6.59
C ASN A 213 -8.34 6.84 -7.11
N ASN A 214 -9.32 7.56 -7.67
CA ASN A 214 -9.17 8.95 -8.04
C ASN A 214 -9.90 9.83 -7.03
N TYR A 215 -9.22 10.86 -6.55
CA TYR A 215 -9.81 11.85 -5.65
C TYR A 215 -9.74 13.24 -6.26
N VAL A 216 -10.81 14.01 -6.13
CA VAL A 216 -10.87 15.38 -6.66
C VAL A 216 -9.79 16.24 -6.00
N GLY A 217 -9.01 16.96 -6.82
CA GLY A 217 -7.93 17.82 -6.35
C GLY A 217 -6.63 17.10 -5.96
N TRP A 218 -6.51 15.82 -6.33
CA TRP A 218 -5.30 15.02 -6.18
C TRP A 218 -4.80 14.53 -7.54
N ASP A 219 -3.50 14.62 -7.76
CA ASP A 219 -2.85 13.86 -8.82
C ASP A 219 -2.61 12.43 -8.33
N ASN A 220 -2.54 11.47 -9.25
CA ASN A 220 -2.39 10.05 -8.92
C ASN A 220 -1.21 9.43 -9.65
N TRP A 221 -0.40 8.69 -8.91
CA TRP A 221 0.63 7.84 -9.48
C TRP A 221 0.26 6.37 -9.24
N VAL A 222 -0.11 5.69 -10.31
CA VAL A 222 -0.80 4.39 -10.27
C VAL A 222 -0.03 3.34 -11.06
N LEU A 223 -0.34 2.06 -10.81
CA LEU A 223 0.16 0.93 -11.60
C LEU A 223 -0.17 1.12 -13.09
N ARG A 224 0.79 0.85 -13.98
CA ARG A 224 0.63 1.03 -15.44
C ARG A 224 -0.62 0.34 -15.99
N TYR A 225 -0.96 -0.86 -15.52
CA TYR A 225 -2.15 -1.57 -16.00
C TYR A 225 -3.48 -1.01 -15.46
N LEU A 226 -3.47 -0.21 -14.39
CA LEU A 226 -4.67 0.46 -13.88
C LEU A 226 -4.99 1.76 -14.63
N ILE A 227 -4.01 2.36 -15.32
CA ILE A 227 -4.22 3.59 -16.11
C ILE A 227 -5.32 3.40 -17.14
N VAL A 228 -5.47 2.20 -17.70
CA VAL A 228 -6.50 1.88 -18.72
C VAL A 228 -7.90 1.79 -18.11
N LYS A 229 -8.04 1.52 -16.81
CA LYS A 229 -9.34 1.37 -16.14
C LYS A 229 -9.86 2.68 -15.53
N LEU A 230 -8.99 3.67 -15.36
CA LEU A 230 -9.32 4.95 -14.70
C LEU A 230 -9.57 6.08 -15.71
N ARG A 231 -9.45 5.79 -17.01
CA ARG A 231 -9.88 6.64 -18.12
C ARG A 231 -11.28 6.24 -18.57
#